data_51b6c29cc6ad3c242058d3dbd36a0fcc
#
_entry.id   51b6c29cc6ad3c242058d3dbd36a0fcc
#
_cell.length_a   1.000
_cell.length_b   1.000
_cell.length_c   1.000
_cell.angle_alpha   90.00
_cell.angle_beta   90.00
_cell.angle_gamma   90.00
#
_symmetry.space_group_name_H-M   'P 1'
#
loop_
_entity.id
_entity.type
_entity.pdbx_description
1 polymer ?
#
loop_
_entity_poly.entity_id
_entity_poly.type
_entity_poly.pdbx_seq_one_letter_code
_entity_poly.pdbx_strand_id
1 'polypeptide(L)'
;MKTMPALSRRLSAAFFSATAFLFVPAGLGLGLGLMTPAADAAVLPDFTDLVDKVGPAVVNIRTTERSKVMQQGQGGEDEEMQEFFRRFFGQPPGQRPQPSPRGRRAPNGSGDEQPQVPRGVGSGFIISADGYVLTNAHVVEGADEVFVTLTDKREFKAKIIGSDRRTDVALVKIDGSNLPRLTMGDSSKLRVGEWVIAIGSPFGLENTVTAGIVSANSRDTGDYLPLIQTDVAVNPGNSGGPLINMRGEVVGINSQIYSRSGGYMGISFAVPIAEAIRVSEQLKTIGRVVRGRIGVQIGEVTKEVAESLGLPRAQGALVARVEPGSPAEKAGVEAGDIITHFNGTTIEKSGDLPRLVGNTKPGSKSTLTILRKGAKRDLQVTVAEMEAEQTAKKDEKKPKQEQTLNALGLAVSDLSDAQKRELKLEGGAMVELADGPAGRAGLQQGDVIVR
;
A
#
# COMPACT_ATOMS: atom_id res chain seq x y z
N MET A 1 -49.16 -38.57 -20.15
CA MET A 1 -50.59 -38.67 -19.77
C MET A 1 -50.86 -37.82 -18.57
N LYS A 2 -51.89 -36.94 -18.69
CA LYS A 2 -52.57 -36.15 -17.64
C LYS A 2 -51.75 -34.97 -17.06
N THR A 3 -52.13 -33.75 -17.13
CA THR A 3 -53.18 -32.86 -17.65
C THR A 3 -53.06 -31.58 -16.85
N MET A 4 -52.91 -30.47 -17.52
CA MET A 4 -53.19 -29.12 -16.95
C MET A 4 -54.68 -28.95 -16.70
N PRO A 5 -55.10 -28.02 -15.84
CA PRO A 5 -55.95 -26.94 -16.26
C PRO A 5 -55.52 -25.57 -15.72
N ALA A 6 -55.48 -24.52 -16.51
CA ALA A 6 -56.52 -23.67 -17.08
C ALA A 6 -56.89 -22.47 -16.16
N LEU A 7 -56.55 -21.32 -16.68
CA LEU A 7 -57.15 -19.98 -16.63
C LEU A 7 -58.34 -19.72 -15.71
N SER A 8 -58.31 -18.60 -14.98
CA SER A 8 -59.47 -17.74 -14.80
C SER A 8 -59.10 -16.26 -14.77
N ARG A 9 -59.52 -15.56 -15.83
CA ARG A 9 -59.68 -14.10 -15.92
C ARG A 9 -60.79 -13.68 -14.94
N ARG A 10 -60.61 -12.59 -14.21
CA ARG A 10 -61.71 -11.77 -13.72
C ARG A 10 -61.50 -10.31 -14.03
N LEU A 11 -62.37 -9.79 -14.89
CA LEU A 11 -62.75 -8.39 -15.06
C LEU A 11 -63.46 -7.90 -13.78
N SER A 12 -63.24 -6.62 -13.42
CA SER A 12 -64.24 -5.77 -12.71
C SER A 12 -63.75 -4.35 -12.77
N ALA A 13 -64.33 -3.53 -13.48
CA ALA A 13 -65.51 -2.70 -13.30
C ALA A 13 -65.15 -1.34 -12.71
N ALA A 14 -65.26 -0.34 -13.58
CA ALA A 14 -65.18 1.08 -13.28
C ALA A 14 -66.34 1.53 -12.41
N PHE A 15 -66.09 2.34 -11.42
CA PHE A 15 -67.11 3.13 -10.72
C PHE A 15 -66.89 4.62 -11.06
N PHE A 16 -67.81 5.15 -11.84
CA PHE A 16 -68.09 6.57 -11.98
C PHE A 16 -68.79 7.05 -10.71
N SER A 17 -68.30 8.08 -10.05
CA SER A 17 -69.05 8.83 -9.03
C SER A 17 -69.19 10.26 -9.45
N ALA A 18 -70.42 10.67 -9.53
CA ALA A 18 -70.90 11.96 -9.95
C ALA A 18 -70.58 13.04 -8.91
N THR A 19 -70.12 14.15 -9.41
CA THR A 19 -69.83 15.40 -8.67
C THR A 19 -71.13 16.18 -8.47
N ALA A 20 -71.56 16.39 -7.21
CA ALA A 20 -72.58 17.35 -6.86
C ALA A 20 -71.89 18.71 -6.56
N PHE A 21 -72.24 19.73 -7.33
CA PHE A 21 -71.90 21.14 -7.04
C PHE A 21 -72.78 21.63 -5.89
N LEU A 22 -72.16 22.04 -4.80
CA LEU A 22 -72.76 22.84 -3.76
C LEU A 22 -72.15 24.25 -3.76
N PHE A 23 -72.96 25.23 -4.14
CA PHE A 23 -72.62 26.64 -3.99
C PHE A 23 -72.69 27.00 -2.50
N VAL A 24 -71.61 27.62 -1.97
CA VAL A 24 -71.57 28.26 -0.64
C VAL A 24 -71.04 29.67 -0.83
N PRO A 25 -71.66 30.68 -0.22
CA PRO A 25 -71.38 32.07 -0.46
C PRO A 25 -70.16 32.59 0.28
N ALA A 26 -69.59 33.67 -0.26
CA ALA A 26 -68.46 34.42 0.23
C ALA A 26 -68.56 34.80 1.73
N GLY A 27 -67.58 34.36 2.50
CA GLY A 27 -67.32 34.81 3.86
C GLY A 27 -65.82 35.00 4.06
N LEU A 28 -65.44 36.14 4.60
CA LEU A 28 -64.08 36.56 4.93
C LEU A 28 -63.23 35.39 5.46
N GLY A 29 -62.24 34.94 4.70
CA GLY A 29 -61.28 33.93 5.14
C GLY A 29 -59.90 34.59 5.33
N LEU A 30 -59.47 34.69 6.59
CA LEU A 30 -58.05 34.93 6.93
C LEU A 30 -57.18 33.96 6.09
N GLY A 31 -56.30 34.53 5.27
CA GLY A 31 -55.30 33.78 4.56
C GLY A 31 -54.25 33.17 5.52
N LEU A 32 -54.45 31.96 5.95
CA LEU A 32 -53.38 31.11 6.43
C LEU A 32 -52.60 30.69 5.20
N GLY A 33 -51.59 31.49 4.85
CA GLY A 33 -50.56 31.10 3.92
C GLY A 33 -49.89 29.87 4.47
N LEU A 34 -50.20 28.70 3.88
CA LEU A 34 -49.34 27.53 4.01
C LEU A 34 -47.97 27.89 3.45
N MET A 35 -47.11 28.40 4.31
CA MET A 35 -45.66 28.46 4.02
C MET A 35 -45.21 26.99 3.88
N THR A 36 -45.18 26.49 2.63
CA THR A 36 -44.42 25.32 2.32
C THR A 36 -42.97 25.67 2.67
N PRO A 37 -42.27 24.94 3.56
CA PRO A 37 -40.89 25.16 3.76
C PRO A 37 -40.23 25.02 2.39
N ALA A 38 -39.57 26.08 1.91
CA ALA A 38 -38.69 25.97 0.76
C ALA A 38 -37.71 24.86 1.11
N ALA A 39 -37.73 23.79 0.33
CA ALA A 39 -36.70 22.78 0.42
C ALA A 39 -35.40 23.53 0.15
N ASP A 40 -34.58 23.71 1.18
CA ASP A 40 -33.21 24.19 1.00
C ASP A 40 -32.56 23.24 0.01
N ALA A 41 -32.36 23.68 -1.22
CA ALA A 41 -31.58 22.93 -2.17
C ALA A 41 -30.20 22.77 -1.53
N ALA A 42 -29.82 21.55 -1.18
CA ALA A 42 -28.52 21.28 -0.62
C ALA A 42 -27.47 21.84 -1.59
N VAL A 43 -26.79 22.88 -1.14
CA VAL A 43 -25.70 23.51 -1.93
C VAL A 43 -24.65 22.44 -2.15
N LEU A 44 -24.32 22.16 -3.41
CA LEU A 44 -23.21 21.27 -3.73
C LEU A 44 -21.92 21.83 -3.11
N PRO A 45 -21.04 20.99 -2.59
CA PRO A 45 -19.82 21.46 -1.96
C PRO A 45 -18.94 22.19 -2.98
N ASP A 46 -18.52 23.39 -2.63
CA ASP A 46 -17.47 24.13 -3.34
C ASP A 46 -16.14 23.88 -2.63
N PHE A 47 -15.15 23.47 -3.39
CA PHE A 47 -13.83 23.14 -2.88
C PHE A 47 -12.79 24.22 -3.15
N THR A 48 -13.15 25.34 -3.81
CA THR A 48 -12.20 26.34 -4.29
C THR A 48 -11.37 26.94 -3.15
N ASP A 49 -12.01 27.49 -2.13
CA ASP A 49 -11.31 28.08 -0.97
C ASP A 49 -10.46 27.02 -0.23
N LEU A 50 -10.95 25.78 -0.19
CA LEU A 50 -10.23 24.68 0.43
C LEU A 50 -8.94 24.38 -0.31
N VAL A 51 -9.00 24.30 -1.65
CA VAL A 51 -7.85 24.03 -2.51
C VAL A 51 -6.82 25.14 -2.43
N ASP A 52 -7.26 26.41 -2.45
CA ASP A 52 -6.37 27.58 -2.30
C ASP A 52 -5.61 27.56 -0.97
N LYS A 53 -6.26 27.13 0.09
CA LYS A 53 -5.67 27.03 1.44
C LYS A 53 -4.64 25.91 1.56
N VAL A 54 -4.93 24.71 1.01
CA VAL A 54 -4.13 23.52 1.25
C VAL A 54 -3.13 23.22 0.12
N GLY A 55 -3.43 23.68 -1.09
CA GLY A 55 -2.64 23.43 -2.29
C GLY A 55 -1.16 23.81 -2.20
N PRO A 56 -0.79 24.94 -1.61
CA PRO A 56 0.61 25.35 -1.47
C PRO A 56 1.50 24.35 -0.73
N ALA A 57 0.94 23.49 0.12
CA ALA A 57 1.68 22.50 0.88
C ALA A 57 1.77 21.14 0.18
N VAL A 58 1.12 20.96 -0.97
CA VAL A 58 1.25 19.77 -1.81
C VAL A 58 2.42 19.93 -2.76
N VAL A 59 3.22 18.90 -2.92
CA VAL A 59 4.47 18.95 -3.67
C VAL A 59 4.55 17.83 -4.71
N ASN A 60 5.27 18.10 -5.79
CA ASN A 60 5.70 17.07 -6.73
C ASN A 60 6.94 16.38 -6.20
N ILE A 61 7.03 15.07 -6.39
CA ILE A 61 8.23 14.28 -6.08
C ILE A 61 8.70 13.60 -7.37
N ARG A 62 9.94 13.90 -7.74
CA ARG A 62 10.64 13.30 -8.86
C ARG A 62 11.85 12.51 -8.36
N THR A 63 12.01 11.31 -8.85
CA THR A 63 13.11 10.41 -8.48
C THR A 63 13.98 10.11 -9.68
N THR A 64 15.28 9.97 -9.44
CA THR A 64 16.25 9.61 -10.46
C THR A 64 17.12 8.45 -10.00
N GLU A 65 17.59 7.65 -10.95
CA GLU A 65 18.52 6.55 -10.75
C GLU A 65 19.76 6.80 -11.60
N ARG A 66 20.96 6.51 -11.06
CA ARG A 66 22.19 6.57 -11.82
C ARG A 66 22.26 5.38 -12.77
N SER A 67 22.44 5.67 -14.07
CA SER A 67 22.62 4.61 -15.06
C SER A 67 23.83 3.77 -14.68
N LYS A 68 23.60 2.59 -14.12
CA LYS A 68 24.60 1.53 -14.16
C LYS A 68 24.68 1.11 -15.61
N VAL A 69 25.83 1.34 -16.26
CA VAL A 69 26.11 0.77 -17.57
C VAL A 69 25.74 -0.70 -17.51
N MET A 70 24.65 -1.08 -18.18
CA MET A 70 24.13 -2.44 -18.21
C MET A 70 25.20 -3.37 -18.77
N GLN A 71 25.85 -4.15 -17.90
CA GLN A 71 26.27 -5.48 -18.27
C GLN A 71 25.01 -6.34 -18.25
N GLN A 72 24.65 -6.81 -19.41
CA GLN A 72 23.54 -7.65 -19.78
C GLN A 72 23.40 -8.85 -18.82
N GLY A 73 22.26 -8.95 -18.14
CA GLY A 73 21.88 -10.19 -17.47
C GLY A 73 21.03 -10.01 -16.21
N GLN A 74 19.78 -10.41 -16.30
CA GLN A 74 18.81 -10.78 -15.24
C GLN A 74 18.15 -9.66 -14.41
N GLY A 75 16.84 -9.54 -14.60
CA GLY A 75 15.96 -8.81 -13.71
C GLY A 75 14.50 -8.88 -14.14
N GLY A 76 13.73 -9.82 -13.62
CA GLY A 76 12.30 -9.97 -13.93
C GLY A 76 11.38 -8.99 -13.17
N GLU A 77 11.83 -8.40 -12.07
CA GLU A 77 10.98 -7.49 -11.25
C GLU A 77 11.01 -6.03 -11.74
N ASP A 78 12.12 -5.59 -12.33
CA ASP A 78 12.22 -4.25 -12.93
C ASP A 78 11.45 -4.14 -14.26
N GLU A 79 11.21 -5.23 -14.96
CA GLU A 79 10.44 -5.25 -16.21
C GLU A 79 8.95 -4.99 -15.97
N GLU A 80 8.35 -5.53 -14.92
CA GLU A 80 6.94 -5.26 -14.58
C GLU A 80 6.69 -3.80 -14.23
N MET A 81 7.59 -3.18 -13.48
CA MET A 81 7.50 -1.76 -13.14
C MET A 81 7.71 -0.88 -14.38
N GLN A 82 8.67 -1.22 -15.25
CA GLN A 82 8.90 -0.49 -16.52
C GLN A 82 7.76 -0.73 -17.50
N GLU A 83 7.16 -1.92 -17.57
CA GLU A 83 5.96 -2.17 -18.37
C GLU A 83 4.75 -1.44 -17.81
N PHE A 84 4.59 -1.35 -16.51
CA PHE A 84 3.57 -0.53 -15.86
C PHE A 84 3.72 0.94 -16.26
N PHE A 85 4.92 1.52 -16.16
CA PHE A 85 5.20 2.89 -16.59
C PHE A 85 5.02 3.08 -18.10
N ARG A 86 5.45 2.13 -18.93
CA ARG A 86 5.30 2.19 -20.40
C ARG A 86 3.85 2.08 -20.84
N ARG A 87 3.05 1.24 -20.18
CA ARG A 87 1.59 1.13 -20.41
C ARG A 87 0.84 2.38 -19.98
N PHE A 88 1.31 3.01 -18.91
CA PHE A 88 0.59 4.11 -18.26
C PHE A 88 0.95 5.49 -18.83
N PHE A 89 2.21 5.72 -19.17
CA PHE A 89 2.67 7.01 -19.70
C PHE A 89 2.79 7.04 -21.23
N GLY A 90 2.46 5.95 -21.90
CA GLY A 90 2.52 5.87 -23.37
C GLY A 90 3.95 6.06 -23.91
N GLN A 91 4.32 5.35 -24.93
CA GLN A 91 5.50 5.74 -25.73
C GLN A 91 5.22 7.10 -26.38
N PRO A 92 6.16 8.06 -26.35
CA PRO A 92 6.02 9.28 -27.14
C PRO A 92 5.77 8.91 -28.59
N PRO A 93 4.76 9.48 -29.26
CA PRO A 93 4.49 9.16 -30.66
C PRO A 93 5.66 9.64 -31.50
N GLY A 94 6.47 8.72 -32.04
CA GLY A 94 7.45 9.05 -33.06
C GLY A 94 8.83 8.40 -33.01
N GLN A 95 9.14 7.53 -32.10
CA GLN A 95 10.45 6.84 -32.15
C GLN A 95 10.30 5.38 -32.61
N ARG A 96 10.38 5.18 -33.94
CA ARG A 96 10.80 3.90 -34.51
C ARG A 96 12.29 3.70 -34.19
N PRO A 97 12.75 2.51 -33.78
CA PRO A 97 14.17 2.25 -33.63
C PRO A 97 14.84 2.40 -35.00
N GLN A 98 15.58 3.48 -35.19
CA GLN A 98 16.51 3.56 -36.32
C GLN A 98 17.82 2.88 -35.92
N PRO A 99 18.39 2.01 -36.77
CA PRO A 99 19.70 1.44 -36.53
C PRO A 99 20.72 2.58 -36.63
N SER A 100 21.44 2.81 -35.51
CA SER A 100 22.49 3.82 -35.44
C SER A 100 23.67 3.46 -36.37
N PRO A 101 24.17 4.38 -37.21
CA PRO A 101 25.41 4.18 -37.95
C PRO A 101 26.58 4.16 -36.94
N ARG A 102 27.42 3.15 -37.06
CA ARG A 102 28.70 3.04 -36.34
C ARG A 102 29.59 4.24 -36.63
N GLY A 103 30.09 4.86 -35.57
CA GLY A 103 31.34 5.56 -35.58
C GLY A 103 31.33 7.09 -35.62
N ARG A 104 31.33 7.69 -34.41
CA ARG A 104 32.14 8.88 -34.16
C ARG A 104 32.44 8.92 -32.65
N ARG A 105 33.70 8.67 -32.29
CA ARG A 105 34.26 9.00 -30.97
C ARG A 105 34.14 10.51 -30.76
N ALA A 106 33.36 10.92 -29.78
CA ALA A 106 33.41 12.27 -29.25
C ALA A 106 34.61 12.40 -28.28
N PRO A 107 35.24 13.59 -28.16
CA PRO A 107 36.41 13.79 -27.35
C PRO A 107 36.10 13.70 -25.86
N ASN A 108 37.08 13.17 -25.09
CA ASN A 108 37.11 13.14 -23.64
C ASN A 108 36.81 14.52 -23.05
N GLY A 109 35.65 14.67 -22.42
CA GLY A 109 35.37 15.69 -21.44
C GLY A 109 35.41 15.01 -20.07
N SER A 110 36.39 15.36 -19.28
CA SER A 110 36.58 14.96 -17.88
C SER A 110 35.44 15.55 -17.03
N GLY A 111 34.48 14.72 -16.66
CA GLY A 111 33.46 15.00 -15.69
C GLY A 111 32.72 13.68 -15.38
N ASP A 112 32.94 13.13 -14.20
CA ASP A 112 32.36 11.89 -13.69
C ASP A 112 30.84 12.04 -13.38
N GLU A 113 30.07 12.75 -14.18
CA GLU A 113 28.61 12.79 -14.06
C GLU A 113 27.99 11.71 -14.94
N GLN A 114 27.70 10.57 -14.32
CA GLN A 114 26.90 9.53 -14.98
C GLN A 114 25.51 10.08 -15.29
N PRO A 115 24.98 9.85 -16.51
CA PRO A 115 23.66 10.34 -16.87
C PRO A 115 22.58 9.80 -15.92
N GLN A 116 21.82 10.72 -15.30
CA GLN A 116 20.70 10.39 -14.44
C GLN A 116 19.49 10.10 -15.31
N VAL A 117 18.84 8.96 -15.08
CA VAL A 117 17.61 8.58 -15.77
C VAL A 117 16.44 8.86 -14.84
N PRO A 118 15.36 9.53 -15.30
CA PRO A 118 14.13 9.65 -14.51
C PRO A 118 13.57 8.26 -14.21
N ARG A 119 13.29 7.97 -12.91
CA ARG A 119 12.73 6.70 -12.49
C ARG A 119 11.24 6.78 -12.21
N GLY A 120 10.79 7.79 -11.49
CA GLY A 120 9.40 7.91 -11.07
C GLY A 120 8.97 9.34 -10.77
N VAL A 121 7.66 9.52 -10.78
CA VAL A 121 6.99 10.76 -10.44
C VAL A 121 5.83 10.44 -9.50
N GLY A 122 5.70 11.21 -8.43
CA GLY A 122 4.62 11.12 -7.48
C GLY A 122 4.33 12.47 -6.84
N SER A 123 3.53 12.44 -5.83
CA SER A 123 3.19 13.59 -5.00
C SER A 123 3.61 13.39 -3.56
N GLY A 124 3.60 14.46 -2.80
CA GLY A 124 3.78 14.45 -1.37
C GLY A 124 3.13 15.67 -0.75
N PHE A 125 3.24 15.81 0.55
CA PHE A 125 2.79 17.02 1.24
C PHE A 125 3.66 17.33 2.44
N ILE A 126 3.84 18.62 2.70
CA ILE A 126 4.67 19.14 3.77
C ILE A 126 3.89 19.05 5.09
N ILE A 127 4.50 18.43 6.11
CA ILE A 127 3.91 18.24 7.44
C ILE A 127 4.50 19.16 8.50
N SER A 128 5.63 19.81 8.20
CA SER A 128 6.29 20.72 9.15
C SER A 128 6.98 21.88 8.44
N ALA A 129 7.04 23.03 9.11
CA ALA A 129 7.62 24.26 8.55
C ALA A 129 9.13 24.17 8.27
N ASP A 130 9.81 23.20 8.86
CA ASP A 130 11.22 22.91 8.65
C ASP A 130 11.49 21.92 7.51
N GLY A 131 10.43 21.42 6.82
CA GLY A 131 10.57 20.69 5.56
C GLY A 131 10.49 19.16 5.64
N TYR A 132 9.82 18.57 6.61
CA TYR A 132 9.42 17.18 6.53
C TYR A 132 8.25 17.01 5.57
N VAL A 133 8.35 16.02 4.68
CA VAL A 133 7.36 15.71 3.64
C VAL A 133 6.98 14.25 3.75
N LEU A 134 5.69 13.96 3.77
CA LEU A 134 5.12 12.62 3.65
C LEU A 134 4.82 12.28 2.19
N THR A 135 5.07 11.01 1.83
CA THR A 135 4.73 10.42 0.53
C THR A 135 4.59 8.91 0.68
N ASN A 136 4.37 8.20 -0.42
CA ASN A 136 4.39 6.74 -0.42
C ASN A 136 5.81 6.17 -0.50
N ALA A 137 5.97 4.96 0.07
CA ALA A 137 7.25 4.24 0.01
C ALA A 137 7.62 3.90 -1.42
N HIS A 138 6.68 3.42 -2.23
CA HIS A 138 6.92 3.04 -3.63
C HIS A 138 7.38 4.23 -4.50
N VAL A 139 7.05 5.48 -4.14
CA VAL A 139 7.48 6.68 -4.87
C VAL A 139 8.98 6.91 -4.74
N VAL A 140 9.57 6.63 -3.56
CA VAL A 140 10.99 6.90 -3.29
C VAL A 140 11.86 5.65 -3.30
N GLU A 141 11.26 4.49 -3.47
CA GLU A 141 11.95 3.22 -3.41
C GLU A 141 12.96 3.06 -4.54
N GLY A 142 14.19 2.63 -4.18
CA GLY A 142 15.29 2.43 -5.13
C GLY A 142 15.79 3.71 -5.81
N ALA A 143 15.34 4.91 -5.39
CA ALA A 143 15.83 6.17 -5.91
C ALA A 143 17.25 6.47 -5.38
N ASP A 144 18.15 6.87 -6.25
CA ASP A 144 19.46 7.43 -5.85
C ASP A 144 19.33 8.88 -5.41
N GLU A 145 18.45 9.65 -6.07
CA GLU A 145 18.16 11.03 -5.71
C GLU A 145 16.64 11.30 -5.78
N VAL A 146 16.19 12.15 -4.85
CA VAL A 146 14.80 12.59 -4.75
C VAL A 146 14.78 14.11 -4.83
N PHE A 147 13.92 14.65 -5.68
CA PHE A 147 13.69 16.09 -5.84
C PHE A 147 12.26 16.40 -5.48
N VAL A 148 12.05 17.45 -4.71
CA VAL A 148 10.76 17.95 -4.28
C VAL A 148 10.54 19.33 -4.85
N THR A 149 9.51 19.49 -5.68
CA THR A 149 9.16 20.77 -6.30
C THR A 149 7.85 21.28 -5.70
N LEU A 150 7.87 22.52 -5.20
CA LEU A 150 6.72 23.21 -4.64
C LEU A 150 5.89 23.85 -5.75
N THR A 151 4.66 24.27 -5.43
CA THR A 151 3.77 24.98 -6.35
C THR A 151 4.33 26.34 -6.80
N ASP A 152 5.19 26.99 -5.98
CA ASP A 152 5.90 28.22 -6.32
C ASP A 152 7.18 28.00 -7.16
N LYS A 153 7.38 26.78 -7.67
CA LYS A 153 8.50 26.32 -8.53
C LYS A 153 9.85 26.20 -7.83
N ARG A 154 9.94 26.40 -6.52
CA ARG A 154 11.16 26.06 -5.80
C ARG A 154 11.38 24.56 -5.83
N GLU A 155 12.55 24.12 -6.25
CA GLU A 155 12.99 22.73 -6.23
C GLU A 155 14.04 22.50 -5.16
N PHE A 156 13.88 21.42 -4.42
CA PHE A 156 14.81 21.01 -3.36
C PHE A 156 15.25 19.57 -3.58
N LYS A 157 16.56 19.33 -3.41
CA LYS A 157 17.06 17.97 -3.27
C LYS A 157 16.66 17.47 -1.88
N ALA A 158 15.91 16.37 -1.83
CA ALA A 158 15.42 15.80 -0.59
C ALA A 158 16.30 14.68 -0.10
N LYS A 159 16.40 14.55 1.22
CA LYS A 159 17.00 13.40 1.89
C LYS A 159 15.90 12.42 2.30
N ILE A 160 16.00 11.15 1.90
CA ILE A 160 15.13 10.10 2.40
C ILE A 160 15.50 9.85 3.86
N ILE A 161 14.59 10.10 4.79
CA ILE A 161 14.74 9.82 6.22
C ILE A 161 14.49 8.33 6.49
N GLY A 162 13.50 7.77 5.81
CA GLY A 162 13.19 6.35 5.82
C GLY A 162 11.90 6.06 5.07
N SER A 163 11.69 4.78 4.80
CA SER A 163 10.47 4.29 4.16
C SER A 163 10.04 2.96 4.77
N ASP A 164 8.76 2.69 4.70
CA ASP A 164 8.16 1.45 5.17
C ASP A 164 7.24 0.87 4.11
N ARG A 165 7.67 -0.19 3.46
CA ARG A 165 6.93 -0.85 2.37
C ARG A 165 5.59 -1.43 2.82
N ARG A 166 5.51 -1.95 4.06
CA ARG A 166 4.29 -2.62 4.55
C ARG A 166 3.12 -1.68 4.72
N THR A 167 3.38 -0.41 5.05
CA THR A 167 2.35 0.63 5.16
C THR A 167 2.34 1.57 3.97
N ASP A 168 3.29 1.40 3.04
CA ASP A 168 3.49 2.28 1.89
C ASP A 168 3.67 3.75 2.27
N VAL A 169 4.43 4.02 3.33
CA VAL A 169 4.72 5.37 3.84
C VAL A 169 6.20 5.65 3.78
N ALA A 170 6.57 6.83 3.27
CA ALA A 170 7.92 7.36 3.33
C ALA A 170 7.95 8.77 3.91
N LEU A 171 9.05 9.08 4.59
CA LEU A 171 9.37 10.40 5.11
C LEU A 171 10.63 10.91 4.43
N VAL A 172 10.53 12.08 3.79
CA VAL A 172 11.66 12.77 3.21
C VAL A 172 11.84 14.15 3.86
N LYS A 173 13.04 14.71 3.77
CA LYS A 173 13.40 16.01 4.36
C LYS A 173 13.99 16.91 3.28
N ILE A 174 13.41 18.08 3.12
CA ILE A 174 13.97 19.17 2.30
C ILE A 174 14.58 20.24 3.20
N ASP A 175 15.60 20.92 2.71
CA ASP A 175 16.26 22.01 3.44
C ASP A 175 15.56 23.33 3.11
N GLY A 176 14.57 23.66 3.92
CA GLY A 176 13.74 24.87 3.77
C GLY A 176 13.22 25.35 5.12
N SER A 177 12.83 26.62 5.18
CA SER A 177 12.26 27.25 6.36
C SER A 177 10.97 27.97 6.02
N ASN A 178 10.07 28.11 6.99
CA ASN A 178 8.77 28.75 6.84
C ASN A 178 7.93 28.17 5.68
N LEU A 179 8.04 26.87 5.48
CA LEU A 179 7.29 26.17 4.44
C LEU A 179 5.81 26.05 4.81
N PRO A 180 4.90 26.12 3.82
CA PRO A 180 3.49 25.81 4.05
C PRO A 180 3.35 24.36 4.51
N ARG A 181 2.42 24.11 5.44
CA ARG A 181 2.20 22.75 5.98
C ARG A 181 0.72 22.44 6.09
N LEU A 182 0.37 21.17 5.97
CA LEU A 182 -0.99 20.70 6.19
C LEU A 182 -1.26 20.38 7.67
N THR A 183 -2.52 20.51 8.05
CA THR A 183 -3.02 20.04 9.34
C THR A 183 -3.40 18.58 9.24
N MET A 184 -2.90 17.76 10.18
CA MET A 184 -3.26 16.34 10.26
C MET A 184 -4.61 16.19 10.95
N GLY A 185 -5.50 15.41 10.35
CA GLY A 185 -6.81 15.05 10.89
C GLY A 185 -6.77 13.73 11.66
N ASP A 186 -7.95 13.22 11.94
CA ASP A 186 -8.16 11.95 12.64
C ASP A 186 -8.93 10.99 11.74
N SER A 187 -8.22 10.06 11.10
CA SER A 187 -8.82 9.07 10.21
C SER A 187 -9.77 8.09 10.91
N SER A 188 -9.68 7.94 12.25
CA SER A 188 -10.58 7.07 13.02
C SER A 188 -12.01 7.62 13.12
N LYS A 189 -12.18 8.93 12.95
CA LYS A 189 -13.48 9.63 12.97
C LYS A 189 -14.13 9.76 11.61
N LEU A 190 -13.44 9.32 10.56
CA LEU A 190 -13.93 9.42 9.20
C LEU A 190 -15.14 8.50 8.99
N ARG A 191 -16.22 9.02 8.41
CA ARG A 191 -17.45 8.26 8.17
C ARG A 191 -17.68 8.03 6.69
N VAL A 192 -18.25 6.90 6.35
CA VAL A 192 -18.70 6.59 4.99
C VAL A 192 -19.71 7.65 4.55
N GLY A 193 -19.57 8.15 3.32
CA GLY A 193 -20.37 9.23 2.76
C GLY A 193 -19.81 10.64 3.00
N GLU A 194 -18.75 10.82 3.80
CA GLU A 194 -18.11 12.13 3.95
C GLU A 194 -17.37 12.52 2.67
N TRP A 195 -17.49 13.80 2.27
CA TRP A 195 -16.75 14.37 1.16
C TRP A 195 -15.26 14.44 1.47
N VAL A 196 -14.47 14.05 0.50
CA VAL A 196 -13.02 14.15 0.52
C VAL A 196 -12.49 14.58 -0.83
N ILE A 197 -11.32 15.23 -0.85
CA ILE A 197 -10.59 15.55 -2.07
C ILE A 197 -9.21 14.93 -2.04
N ALA A 198 -8.76 14.42 -3.18
CA ALA A 198 -7.37 14.05 -3.39
C ALA A 198 -6.67 15.16 -4.15
N ILE A 199 -5.49 15.53 -3.69
CA ILE A 199 -4.65 16.51 -4.36
C ILE A 199 -3.32 15.85 -4.70
N GLY A 200 -2.87 16.06 -5.94
CA GLY A 200 -1.56 15.65 -6.41
C GLY A 200 -0.92 16.72 -7.27
N SER A 201 0.36 16.57 -7.53
CA SER A 201 1.15 17.45 -8.40
C SER A 201 1.92 16.62 -9.44
N PRO A 202 1.24 15.89 -10.33
CA PRO A 202 1.84 14.87 -11.19
C PRO A 202 2.91 15.41 -12.13
N PHE A 203 2.83 16.68 -12.52
CA PHE A 203 3.75 17.28 -13.51
C PHE A 203 4.61 18.41 -12.92
N GLY A 204 4.52 18.67 -11.61
CA GLY A 204 5.29 19.73 -10.94
C GLY A 204 4.93 21.16 -11.39
N LEU A 205 3.80 21.33 -12.08
CA LEU A 205 3.34 22.62 -12.60
C LEU A 205 2.20 23.18 -11.74
N GLU A 206 1.11 22.45 -11.66
CA GLU A 206 -0.11 22.80 -10.97
C GLU A 206 -0.67 21.58 -10.24
N ASN A 207 -1.44 21.84 -9.20
CA ASN A 207 -2.11 20.76 -8.49
C ASN A 207 -3.28 20.20 -9.30
N THR A 208 -3.39 18.89 -9.33
CA THR A 208 -4.57 18.18 -9.82
C THR A 208 -5.44 17.83 -8.62
N VAL A 209 -6.71 18.25 -8.67
CA VAL A 209 -7.68 18.03 -7.60
C VAL A 209 -8.80 17.14 -8.12
N THR A 210 -9.13 16.10 -7.37
CA THR A 210 -10.30 15.27 -7.63
C THR A 210 -11.12 15.13 -6.35
N ALA A 211 -12.45 15.08 -6.47
CA ALA A 211 -13.37 15.03 -5.35
C ALA A 211 -14.23 13.77 -5.40
N GLY A 212 -14.65 13.30 -4.24
CA GLY A 212 -15.52 12.15 -4.07
C GLY A 212 -15.87 11.95 -2.61
N ILE A 213 -16.29 10.75 -2.26
CA ILE A 213 -16.70 10.39 -0.90
C ILE A 213 -15.89 9.23 -0.36
N VAL A 214 -15.88 9.09 0.94
CA VAL A 214 -15.44 7.87 1.62
C VAL A 214 -16.43 6.77 1.31
N SER A 215 -16.02 5.75 0.56
CA SER A 215 -16.86 4.60 0.20
C SER A 215 -16.82 3.50 1.27
N ALA A 216 -15.68 3.32 1.94
CA ALA A 216 -15.52 2.44 3.10
C ALA A 216 -14.34 2.93 3.97
N ASN A 217 -14.51 2.81 5.28
CA ASN A 217 -13.43 3.01 6.23
C ASN A 217 -12.90 1.63 6.65
N SER A 218 -11.59 1.45 6.69
CA SER A 218 -10.95 0.19 7.11
C SER A 218 -11.25 -1.01 6.16
N ARG A 219 -11.03 -0.80 4.84
CA ARG A 219 -11.14 -1.88 3.85
C ARG A 219 -9.93 -2.80 3.94
N ASP A 220 -10.17 -4.06 4.23
CA ASP A 220 -9.15 -5.11 4.14
C ASP A 220 -8.94 -5.48 2.67
N THR A 221 -7.73 -5.31 2.18
CA THR A 221 -7.30 -5.65 0.81
C THR A 221 -6.44 -6.92 0.78
N GLY A 222 -6.27 -7.56 1.96
CA GLY A 222 -5.32 -8.67 2.14
C GLY A 222 -3.91 -8.19 2.50
N ASP A 223 -3.67 -6.88 2.50
CA ASP A 223 -2.43 -6.25 2.92
C ASP A 223 -2.35 -6.11 4.45
N TYR A 224 -1.19 -5.72 4.95
CA TYR A 224 -0.95 -5.52 6.39
C TYR A 224 -1.88 -4.46 7.02
N LEU A 225 -2.23 -3.42 6.25
CA LEU A 225 -2.96 -2.25 6.74
C LEU A 225 -4.33 -2.13 6.05
N PRO A 226 -5.43 -2.04 6.81
CA PRO A 226 -6.72 -1.66 6.25
C PRO A 226 -6.66 -0.24 5.69
N LEU A 227 -7.15 -0.05 4.47
CA LEU A 227 -7.11 1.20 3.74
C LEU A 227 -8.46 1.94 3.78
N ILE A 228 -8.42 3.25 3.61
CA ILE A 228 -9.60 4.07 3.34
C ILE A 228 -9.95 3.87 1.87
N GLN A 229 -11.14 3.39 1.57
CA GLN A 229 -11.66 3.31 0.20
C GLN A 229 -12.45 4.56 -0.14
N THR A 230 -12.21 5.13 -1.32
CA THR A 230 -12.94 6.28 -1.86
C THR A 230 -13.30 6.07 -3.33
N ASP A 231 -14.16 6.90 -3.87
CA ASP A 231 -14.43 7.02 -5.30
C ASP A 231 -13.74 8.26 -5.92
N VAL A 232 -12.81 8.85 -5.19
CA VAL A 232 -11.96 9.93 -5.71
C VAL A 232 -11.09 9.39 -6.84
N ALA A 233 -11.03 10.10 -7.97
CA ALA A 233 -10.20 9.67 -9.08
C ALA A 233 -8.71 9.84 -8.76
N VAL A 234 -8.03 8.74 -8.49
CA VAL A 234 -6.58 8.67 -8.33
C VAL A 234 -5.95 8.10 -9.60
N ASN A 235 -5.01 8.84 -10.15
CA ASN A 235 -4.23 8.44 -11.32
C ASN A 235 -2.73 8.57 -10.99
N PRO A 236 -1.83 7.98 -11.78
CA PRO A 236 -0.39 8.12 -11.59
C PRO A 236 0.03 9.58 -11.46
N GLY A 237 0.89 9.82 -10.48
CA GLY A 237 1.30 11.15 -10.06
C GLY A 237 0.51 11.71 -8.87
N ASN A 238 -0.71 11.23 -8.57
CA ASN A 238 -1.43 11.59 -7.34
C ASN A 238 -1.00 10.72 -6.13
N SER A 239 -0.36 9.57 -6.38
CA SER A 239 0.17 8.71 -5.31
C SER A 239 1.16 9.47 -4.42
N GLY A 240 1.02 9.34 -3.12
CA GLY A 240 1.76 10.09 -2.10
C GLY A 240 1.16 11.44 -1.74
N GLY A 241 0.24 11.97 -2.54
CA GLY A 241 -0.50 13.18 -2.24
C GLY A 241 -1.55 13.00 -1.13
N PRO A 242 -2.02 14.08 -0.50
CA PRO A 242 -2.97 14.02 0.60
C PRO A 242 -4.38 13.70 0.14
N LEU A 243 -5.11 12.93 0.96
CA LEU A 243 -6.56 12.85 0.98
C LEU A 243 -7.05 13.79 2.08
N ILE A 244 -7.89 14.77 1.73
CA ILE A 244 -8.27 15.91 2.61
C ILE A 244 -9.78 15.92 2.81
N ASN A 245 -10.23 16.16 4.04
CA ASN A 245 -11.63 16.35 4.38
C ASN A 245 -12.09 17.81 4.17
N MET A 246 -13.39 18.07 4.34
CA MET A 246 -13.98 19.41 4.15
C MET A 246 -13.50 20.45 5.17
N ARG A 247 -12.76 20.07 6.21
CA ARG A 247 -12.14 20.99 7.18
C ARG A 247 -10.72 21.41 6.80
N GLY A 248 -10.18 20.86 5.71
CA GLY A 248 -8.80 21.10 5.29
C GLY A 248 -7.77 20.25 6.06
N GLU A 249 -8.21 19.16 6.65
CA GLU A 249 -7.37 18.24 7.40
C GLU A 249 -7.03 17.02 6.56
N VAL A 250 -5.77 16.58 6.59
CA VAL A 250 -5.33 15.35 5.94
C VAL A 250 -5.90 14.17 6.70
N VAL A 251 -6.64 13.30 6.02
CA VAL A 251 -7.22 12.06 6.58
C VAL A 251 -6.56 10.80 6.03
N GLY A 252 -5.77 10.93 4.94
CA GLY A 252 -5.04 9.80 4.36
C GLY A 252 -3.97 10.24 3.37
N ILE A 253 -3.19 9.27 2.89
CA ILE A 253 -2.23 9.40 1.79
C ILE A 253 -2.77 8.58 0.62
N ASN A 254 -3.02 9.20 -0.54
CA ASN A 254 -3.45 8.48 -1.74
C ASN A 254 -2.36 7.49 -2.13
N SER A 255 -2.67 6.21 -2.29
CA SER A 255 -1.67 5.17 -2.52
C SER A 255 -1.94 4.41 -3.81
N GLN A 256 -3.04 3.67 -3.90
CA GLN A 256 -3.29 2.74 -4.99
C GLN A 256 -4.74 2.78 -5.46
N ILE A 257 -4.98 2.17 -6.63
CA ILE A 257 -6.31 1.96 -7.19
C ILE A 257 -6.59 0.47 -7.35
N TYR A 258 -7.85 0.08 -7.29
CA TYR A 258 -8.26 -1.22 -7.78
C TYR A 258 -8.45 -1.12 -9.30
N SER A 259 -7.58 -1.76 -10.08
CA SER A 259 -7.62 -1.64 -11.53
C SER A 259 -7.27 -2.94 -12.23
N ARG A 260 -7.99 -3.23 -13.32
CA ARG A 260 -7.68 -4.33 -14.25
C ARG A 260 -6.94 -3.85 -15.50
N SER A 261 -7.02 -2.55 -15.79
CA SER A 261 -6.47 -1.94 -17.00
C SER A 261 -5.33 -0.96 -16.72
N GLY A 262 -5.00 -0.73 -15.42
CA GLY A 262 -4.04 0.26 -14.97
C GLY A 262 -4.61 1.65 -14.76
N GLY A 263 -5.84 1.95 -15.21
CA GLY A 263 -6.51 3.24 -14.99
C GLY A 263 -7.55 3.19 -13.87
N TYR A 264 -7.97 4.35 -13.40
CA TYR A 264 -9.02 4.50 -12.40
C TYR A 264 -10.35 3.89 -12.88
N MET A 265 -10.97 3.06 -12.03
CA MET A 265 -12.23 2.34 -12.30
C MET A 265 -13.27 2.56 -11.19
N GLY A 266 -13.26 3.70 -10.51
CA GLY A 266 -14.23 4.02 -9.46
C GLY A 266 -13.83 3.57 -8.06
N ILE A 267 -12.65 2.99 -7.86
CA ILE A 267 -12.17 2.53 -6.55
C ILE A 267 -10.74 2.98 -6.36
N SER A 268 -10.51 3.79 -5.33
CA SER A 268 -9.20 4.24 -4.88
C SER A 268 -9.01 3.93 -3.41
N PHE A 269 -7.74 3.80 -3.01
CA PHE A 269 -7.35 3.50 -1.65
C PHE A 269 -6.35 4.52 -1.13
N ALA A 270 -6.50 4.89 0.13
CA ALA A 270 -5.58 5.75 0.84
C ALA A 270 -5.12 5.13 2.15
N VAL A 271 -3.86 5.33 2.49
CA VAL A 271 -3.28 4.96 3.79
C VAL A 271 -3.87 5.90 4.85
N PRO A 272 -4.47 5.41 5.94
CA PRO A 272 -5.01 6.26 7.00
C PRO A 272 -3.93 7.16 7.61
N ILE A 273 -4.25 8.44 7.83
CA ILE A 273 -3.25 9.42 8.32
C ILE A 273 -2.72 9.08 9.72
N ALA A 274 -3.53 8.49 10.59
CA ALA A 274 -3.10 8.06 11.92
C ALA A 274 -1.95 7.06 11.85
N GLU A 275 -2.00 6.13 10.88
CA GLU A 275 -0.92 5.17 10.64
C GLU A 275 0.32 5.85 10.05
N ALA A 276 0.13 6.77 9.07
CA ALA A 276 1.23 7.50 8.48
C ALA A 276 2.00 8.36 9.51
N ILE A 277 1.29 9.00 10.44
CA ILE A 277 1.90 9.76 11.55
C ILE A 277 2.73 8.81 12.42
N ARG A 278 2.16 7.69 12.87
CA ARG A 278 2.85 6.71 13.70
C ARG A 278 4.14 6.19 13.04
N VAL A 279 4.07 5.89 11.76
CA VAL A 279 5.21 5.44 10.95
C VAL A 279 6.25 6.56 10.83
N SER A 280 5.81 7.78 10.49
CA SER A 280 6.72 8.91 10.29
C SER A 280 7.50 9.28 11.55
N GLU A 281 6.88 9.18 12.73
CA GLU A 281 7.57 9.41 14.01
C GLU A 281 8.69 8.40 14.26
N GLN A 282 8.46 7.12 13.93
CA GLN A 282 9.49 6.10 14.03
C GLN A 282 10.60 6.33 12.98
N LEU A 283 10.23 6.63 11.73
CA LEU A 283 11.21 6.94 10.70
C LEU A 283 12.07 8.14 11.09
N LYS A 284 11.46 9.18 11.68
CA LYS A 284 12.18 10.38 12.14
C LYS A 284 13.15 10.09 13.28
N THR A 285 12.78 9.24 14.23
CA THR A 285 13.56 9.00 15.45
C THR A 285 14.62 7.91 15.32
N ILE A 286 14.29 6.83 14.62
CA ILE A 286 15.15 5.63 14.52
C ILE A 286 15.46 5.21 13.08
N GLY A 287 14.92 5.91 12.06
CA GLY A 287 15.17 5.64 10.65
C GLY A 287 14.49 4.39 10.09
N ARG A 288 13.76 3.64 10.91
CA ARG A 288 13.02 2.42 10.52
C ARG A 288 11.78 2.22 11.35
N VAL A 289 10.86 1.39 10.87
CA VAL A 289 9.68 0.99 11.62
C VAL A 289 9.96 -0.31 12.37
N VAL A 290 9.74 -0.28 13.67
CA VAL A 290 9.87 -1.44 14.56
C VAL A 290 8.49 -2.04 14.78
N ARG A 291 8.36 -3.34 14.56
CA ARG A 291 7.11 -4.08 14.74
C ARG A 291 7.26 -5.22 15.73
N GLY A 292 6.19 -5.44 16.48
CA GLY A 292 6.07 -6.61 17.33
C GLY A 292 5.73 -7.87 16.53
N ARG A 293 6.17 -9.03 17.03
CA ARG A 293 5.74 -10.36 16.56
C ARG A 293 5.56 -11.31 17.73
N ILE A 294 4.69 -12.30 17.57
CA ILE A 294 4.51 -13.39 18.52
C ILE A 294 4.87 -14.76 17.93
N GLY A 295 4.97 -14.90 16.61
CA GLY A 295 5.39 -16.12 15.92
C GLY A 295 4.27 -17.14 15.80
N VAL A 296 3.14 -16.73 15.25
CA VAL A 296 2.03 -17.59 14.84
C VAL A 296 1.72 -17.42 13.37
N GLN A 297 1.36 -18.50 12.71
CA GLN A 297 0.69 -18.48 11.41
C GLN A 297 -0.80 -18.57 11.67
N ILE A 298 -1.58 -17.69 11.10
CA ILE A 298 -3.01 -17.56 11.36
C ILE A 298 -3.82 -17.74 10.08
N GLY A 299 -5.07 -18.13 10.25
CA GLY A 299 -6.08 -18.21 9.20
C GLY A 299 -7.40 -17.59 9.67
N GLU A 300 -8.31 -17.45 8.72
CA GLU A 300 -9.68 -17.00 8.99
C GLU A 300 -10.46 -18.04 9.79
N VAL A 301 -11.30 -17.57 10.70
CA VAL A 301 -12.28 -18.40 11.38
C VAL A 301 -13.50 -18.49 10.45
N THR A 302 -13.67 -19.62 9.75
CA THR A 302 -14.85 -19.83 8.91
C THR A 302 -16.11 -20.09 9.78
N LYS A 303 -17.29 -20.02 9.16
CA LYS A 303 -18.54 -20.28 9.86
C LYS A 303 -18.58 -21.71 10.43
N GLU A 304 -18.11 -22.68 9.66
CA GLU A 304 -18.04 -24.09 10.06
C GLU A 304 -17.10 -24.29 11.26
N VAL A 305 -15.96 -23.61 11.26
CA VAL A 305 -15.00 -23.64 12.39
C VAL A 305 -15.66 -23.01 13.62
N ALA A 306 -16.31 -21.86 13.47
CA ALA A 306 -17.00 -21.21 14.59
C ALA A 306 -18.07 -22.09 15.20
N GLU A 307 -18.93 -22.72 14.38
CA GLU A 307 -19.98 -23.63 14.82
C GLU A 307 -19.42 -24.86 15.54
N SER A 308 -18.34 -25.46 15.01
CA SER A 308 -17.71 -26.66 15.60
C SER A 308 -17.08 -26.39 16.98
N LEU A 309 -16.67 -25.15 17.23
CA LEU A 309 -16.03 -24.72 18.47
C LEU A 309 -16.95 -23.95 19.41
N GLY A 310 -18.25 -23.83 19.06
CA GLY A 310 -19.25 -23.17 19.89
C GLY A 310 -19.11 -21.64 19.97
N LEU A 311 -18.48 -21.02 18.97
CA LEU A 311 -18.44 -19.57 18.86
C LEU A 311 -19.78 -19.04 18.33
N PRO A 312 -20.29 -17.94 18.88
CA PRO A 312 -21.57 -17.36 18.46
C PRO A 312 -21.49 -16.75 17.04
N ARG A 313 -20.28 -16.44 16.57
CA ARG A 313 -20.01 -15.89 15.24
C ARG A 313 -18.60 -16.23 14.78
N ALA A 314 -18.35 -16.18 13.47
CA ALA A 314 -17.03 -16.35 12.87
C ALA A 314 -16.17 -15.10 13.14
N GLN A 315 -15.40 -15.12 14.22
CA GLN A 315 -14.53 -14.02 14.67
C GLN A 315 -13.25 -14.56 15.29
N GLY A 316 -12.18 -13.76 15.27
CA GLY A 316 -10.88 -14.10 15.81
C GLY A 316 -9.89 -14.52 14.75
N ALA A 317 -8.71 -14.97 15.19
CA ALA A 317 -7.64 -15.49 14.35
C ALA A 317 -7.40 -16.96 14.73
N LEU A 318 -7.62 -17.88 13.78
CA LEU A 318 -7.32 -19.29 13.96
C LEU A 318 -5.82 -19.52 13.86
N VAL A 319 -5.20 -20.06 14.89
CA VAL A 319 -3.79 -20.43 14.88
C VAL A 319 -3.60 -21.72 14.06
N ALA A 320 -3.08 -21.59 12.85
CA ALA A 320 -2.77 -22.71 11.99
C ALA A 320 -1.46 -23.40 12.41
N ARG A 321 -0.48 -22.60 12.85
CA ARG A 321 0.84 -23.09 13.29
C ARG A 321 1.48 -22.11 14.26
N VAL A 322 2.26 -22.65 15.21
CA VAL A 322 3.12 -21.88 16.11
C VAL A 322 4.58 -22.12 15.70
N GLU A 323 5.36 -21.05 15.57
CA GLU A 323 6.77 -21.14 15.23
C GLU A 323 7.59 -21.62 16.42
N PRO A 324 8.51 -22.59 16.23
CA PRO A 324 9.38 -23.08 17.31
C PRO A 324 10.26 -21.95 17.89
N GLY A 325 10.42 -21.93 19.21
CA GLY A 325 11.20 -20.92 19.92
C GLY A 325 10.53 -19.54 20.02
N SER A 326 9.33 -19.37 19.43
CA SER A 326 8.62 -18.09 19.38
C SER A 326 8.05 -17.66 20.74
N PRO A 327 7.70 -16.36 20.89
CA PRO A 327 6.94 -15.88 22.04
C PRO A 327 5.62 -16.60 22.28
N ALA A 328 4.90 -16.96 21.21
CA ALA A 328 3.63 -17.67 21.29
C ALA A 328 3.82 -19.09 21.85
N GLU A 329 4.84 -19.83 21.38
CA GLU A 329 5.16 -21.14 21.94
C GLU A 329 5.49 -21.08 23.42
N LYS A 330 6.35 -20.12 23.83
CA LYS A 330 6.71 -19.90 25.24
C LYS A 330 5.52 -19.50 26.11
N ALA A 331 4.51 -18.86 25.53
CA ALA A 331 3.26 -18.49 26.19
C ALA A 331 2.26 -19.67 26.25
N GLY A 332 2.54 -20.79 25.59
CA GLY A 332 1.68 -21.95 25.55
C GLY A 332 0.52 -21.85 24.54
N VAL A 333 0.67 -21.07 23.48
CA VAL A 333 -0.26 -21.07 22.34
C VAL A 333 -0.06 -22.35 21.55
N GLU A 334 -1.14 -22.97 21.09
CA GLU A 334 -1.13 -24.22 20.33
C GLU A 334 -1.86 -24.04 18.98
N ALA A 335 -1.50 -24.88 18.01
CA ALA A 335 -2.29 -24.95 16.77
C ALA A 335 -3.72 -25.40 17.07
N GLY A 336 -4.71 -24.77 16.44
CA GLY A 336 -6.13 -24.95 16.70
C GLY A 336 -6.72 -23.99 17.73
N ASP A 337 -5.92 -23.16 18.40
CA ASP A 337 -6.43 -22.06 19.23
C ASP A 337 -7.08 -21.00 18.35
N ILE A 338 -8.14 -20.35 18.86
CA ILE A 338 -8.66 -19.13 18.24
C ILE A 338 -8.33 -17.96 19.15
N ILE A 339 -7.52 -17.02 18.67
CA ILE A 339 -7.19 -15.79 19.41
C ILE A 339 -8.34 -14.81 19.20
N THR A 340 -9.07 -14.51 20.28
CA THR A 340 -10.27 -13.66 20.25
C THR A 340 -10.02 -12.23 20.71
N HIS A 341 -8.99 -12.00 21.56
CA HIS A 341 -8.60 -10.67 22.02
C HIS A 341 -7.09 -10.57 22.17
N PHE A 342 -6.59 -9.36 21.97
CA PHE A 342 -5.22 -8.97 22.26
C PHE A 342 -5.23 -7.71 23.13
N ASN A 343 -4.66 -7.75 24.31
CA ASN A 343 -4.69 -6.67 25.33
C ASN A 343 -6.11 -6.10 25.53
N GLY A 344 -7.12 -6.98 25.60
CA GLY A 344 -8.53 -6.60 25.76
C GLY A 344 -9.23 -6.09 24.48
N THR A 345 -8.49 -5.81 23.41
CA THR A 345 -9.07 -5.42 22.12
C THR A 345 -9.56 -6.67 21.39
N THR A 346 -10.83 -6.65 20.97
CA THR A 346 -11.45 -7.75 20.24
C THR A 346 -10.82 -7.91 18.85
N ILE A 347 -10.59 -9.16 18.45
CA ILE A 347 -10.14 -9.52 17.10
C ILE A 347 -11.39 -9.96 16.33
N GLU A 348 -11.86 -9.11 15.43
CA GLU A 348 -13.03 -9.42 14.60
C GLU A 348 -12.66 -10.28 13.40
N LYS A 349 -11.50 -10.01 12.79
CA LYS A 349 -10.93 -10.72 11.64
C LYS A 349 -9.49 -11.15 11.93
N SER A 350 -9.03 -12.18 11.24
CA SER A 350 -7.65 -12.66 11.40
C SER A 350 -6.60 -11.57 11.17
N GLY A 351 -6.82 -10.65 10.21
CA GLY A 351 -5.95 -9.51 9.90
C GLY A 351 -5.79 -8.48 11.02
N ASP A 352 -6.68 -8.45 12.01
CA ASP A 352 -6.55 -7.53 13.15
C ASP A 352 -5.38 -7.90 14.06
N LEU A 353 -5.10 -9.20 14.21
CA LEU A 353 -4.05 -9.68 15.12
C LEU A 353 -2.64 -9.21 14.70
N PRO A 354 -2.19 -9.37 13.44
CA PRO A 354 -0.89 -8.87 13.00
C PRO A 354 -0.72 -7.37 13.23
N ARG A 355 -1.78 -6.58 13.00
CA ARG A 355 -1.78 -5.13 13.21
C ARG A 355 -1.66 -4.76 14.68
N LEU A 356 -2.45 -5.37 15.56
CA LEU A 356 -2.41 -5.11 17.00
C LEU A 356 -1.06 -5.52 17.59
N VAL A 357 -0.56 -6.70 17.24
CA VAL A 357 0.75 -7.19 17.67
C VAL A 357 1.87 -6.32 17.10
N GLY A 358 1.81 -6.00 15.79
CA GLY A 358 2.81 -5.19 15.10
C GLY A 358 2.95 -3.78 15.68
N ASN A 359 1.83 -3.19 16.16
CA ASN A 359 1.81 -1.87 16.79
C ASN A 359 2.26 -1.91 18.26
N THR A 360 2.46 -3.10 18.82
CA THR A 360 2.88 -3.26 20.22
C THR A 360 4.41 -3.22 20.32
N LYS A 361 4.93 -2.44 21.27
CA LYS A 361 6.37 -2.28 21.49
C LYS A 361 7.02 -3.62 21.81
N PRO A 362 8.07 -4.03 21.10
CA PRO A 362 8.84 -5.22 21.45
C PRO A 362 9.36 -5.19 22.89
N GLY A 363 9.40 -6.34 23.53
CA GLY A 363 9.76 -6.50 24.96
C GLY A 363 8.60 -6.30 25.92
N SER A 364 7.45 -5.77 25.48
CA SER A 364 6.28 -5.61 26.35
C SER A 364 5.53 -6.92 26.57
N LYS A 365 4.99 -7.10 27.77
CA LYS A 365 4.07 -8.19 28.10
C LYS A 365 2.67 -7.83 27.63
N SER A 366 2.04 -8.77 26.95
CA SER A 366 0.69 -8.63 26.38
C SER A 366 -0.16 -9.84 26.73
N THR A 367 -1.47 -9.64 26.81
CA THR A 367 -2.43 -10.71 27.12
C THR A 367 -3.11 -11.15 25.83
N LEU A 368 -3.03 -12.44 25.53
CA LEU A 368 -3.81 -13.12 24.51
C LEU A 368 -5.00 -13.82 25.16
N THR A 369 -6.21 -13.46 24.78
CA THR A 369 -7.38 -14.27 25.13
C THR A 369 -7.65 -15.23 24.00
N ILE A 370 -7.55 -16.53 24.30
CA ILE A 370 -7.77 -17.62 23.33
C ILE A 370 -9.00 -18.43 23.67
N LEU A 371 -9.56 -19.07 22.68
CA LEU A 371 -10.53 -20.17 22.84
C LEU A 371 -9.82 -21.47 22.45
N ARG A 372 -9.73 -22.43 23.38
CA ARG A 372 -9.17 -23.77 23.17
C ARG A 372 -10.20 -24.82 23.59
N LYS A 373 -10.64 -25.63 22.63
CA LYS A 373 -11.65 -26.69 22.84
C LYS A 373 -12.87 -26.17 23.58
N GLY A 374 -13.40 -25.01 23.18
CA GLY A 374 -14.57 -24.37 23.78
C GLY A 374 -14.31 -23.63 25.11
N ALA A 375 -13.11 -23.72 25.67
CA ALA A 375 -12.77 -23.03 26.93
C ALA A 375 -11.95 -21.76 26.66
N LYS A 376 -12.39 -20.63 27.23
CA LYS A 376 -11.66 -19.35 27.21
C LYS A 376 -10.48 -19.39 28.16
N ARG A 377 -9.31 -18.92 27.69
CA ARG A 377 -8.06 -18.82 28.48
C ARG A 377 -7.34 -17.53 28.16
N ASP A 378 -6.67 -16.97 29.16
CA ASP A 378 -5.78 -15.84 28.99
C ASP A 378 -4.33 -16.32 29.14
N LEU A 379 -3.51 -16.00 28.12
CA LEU A 379 -2.09 -16.32 28.06
C LEU A 379 -1.28 -15.03 28.05
N GLN A 380 -0.16 -15.02 28.80
CA GLN A 380 0.77 -13.90 28.79
C GLN A 380 1.87 -14.16 27.77
N VAL A 381 2.00 -13.25 26.80
CA VAL A 381 3.03 -13.31 25.75
C VAL A 381 3.94 -12.10 25.84
N THR A 382 5.25 -12.30 25.73
CA THR A 382 6.20 -11.18 25.57
C THR A 382 6.43 -10.96 24.09
N VAL A 383 6.00 -9.81 23.57
CA VAL A 383 6.13 -9.48 22.14
C VAL A 383 7.60 -9.35 21.78
N ALA A 384 8.07 -10.09 20.77
CA ALA A 384 9.41 -9.95 20.23
C ALA A 384 9.45 -8.89 19.12
N GLU A 385 10.63 -8.39 18.79
CA GLU A 385 10.81 -7.58 17.57
C GLU A 385 10.68 -8.48 16.35
N MET A 386 9.92 -8.03 15.36
CA MET A 386 9.91 -8.65 14.04
C MET A 386 11.25 -8.31 13.39
N GLU A 387 12.03 -9.33 13.06
CA GLU A 387 13.24 -9.11 12.27
C GLU A 387 12.84 -8.31 11.03
N ALA A 388 13.56 -7.21 10.78
CA ALA A 388 13.38 -6.48 9.54
C ALA A 388 13.58 -7.52 8.42
N GLU A 389 12.63 -7.59 7.47
CA GLU A 389 12.96 -8.19 6.19
C GLU A 389 14.25 -7.49 5.79
N GLN A 390 15.33 -8.23 5.79
CA GLN A 390 16.56 -7.74 5.21
C GLN A 390 16.20 -7.49 3.75
N THR A 391 15.73 -6.25 3.46
CA THR A 391 16.06 -5.69 2.16
C THR A 391 17.53 -5.93 2.09
N ALA A 392 17.93 -6.83 1.19
CA ALA A 392 19.32 -7.19 1.04
C ALA A 392 20.11 -5.88 1.12
N LYS A 393 20.60 -5.55 2.33
CA LYS A 393 21.72 -4.66 2.45
C LYS A 393 22.68 -5.32 1.52
N LYS A 394 23.00 -4.67 0.41
CA LYS A 394 24.25 -4.91 -0.23
C LYS A 394 25.25 -4.98 0.91
N ASP A 395 25.56 -6.20 1.33
CA ASP A 395 26.69 -6.44 2.17
C ASP A 395 27.79 -5.60 1.54
N GLU A 396 28.29 -4.67 2.34
CA GLU A 396 29.53 -3.98 2.01
C GLU A 396 30.47 -5.06 1.51
N LYS A 397 30.78 -4.95 0.25
CA LYS A 397 31.66 -5.81 -0.50
C LYS A 397 32.70 -6.48 0.40
N LYS A 398 32.45 -7.73 0.79
CA LYS A 398 33.54 -8.69 0.66
C LYS A 398 33.90 -8.64 -0.83
N PRO A 399 35.16 -8.36 -1.20
CA PRO A 399 35.55 -8.29 -2.59
C PRO A 399 35.02 -9.56 -3.26
N LYS A 400 34.13 -9.41 -4.25
CA LYS A 400 33.78 -10.47 -5.16
C LYS A 400 35.13 -10.93 -5.69
N GLN A 401 35.60 -12.10 -5.23
CA GLN A 401 36.62 -12.81 -5.98
C GLN A 401 36.05 -12.90 -7.40
N GLU A 402 36.75 -12.28 -8.33
CA GLU A 402 36.46 -12.46 -9.74
C GLU A 402 36.39 -13.96 -9.98
N GLN A 403 35.20 -14.46 -10.27
CA GLN A 403 35.01 -15.87 -10.62
C GLN A 403 35.65 -16.05 -11.98
N THR A 404 36.95 -16.30 -11.98
CA THR A 404 37.68 -16.64 -13.18
C THR A 404 37.25 -18.06 -13.59
N LEU A 405 36.59 -18.14 -14.76
CA LEU A 405 36.33 -19.43 -15.40
C LEU A 405 37.65 -20.14 -15.60
N ASN A 406 37.71 -21.41 -15.17
CA ASN A 406 38.88 -22.24 -15.44
C ASN A 406 38.93 -22.60 -16.95
N ALA A 407 39.97 -23.32 -17.35
CA ALA A 407 40.17 -23.72 -18.75
C ALA A 407 39.02 -24.59 -19.34
N LEU A 408 38.14 -25.11 -18.49
CA LEU A 408 36.97 -25.93 -18.88
C LEU A 408 35.70 -25.05 -18.98
N GLY A 409 35.77 -23.77 -18.64
CA GLY A 409 34.60 -22.87 -18.61
C GLY A 409 33.73 -23.05 -17.35
N LEU A 410 34.33 -23.46 -16.22
CA LEU A 410 33.66 -23.68 -14.95
C LEU A 410 34.07 -22.62 -13.93
N ALA A 411 33.10 -22.05 -13.24
CA ALA A 411 33.28 -21.44 -11.94
C ALA A 411 32.61 -22.33 -10.88
N VAL A 412 33.34 -22.66 -9.83
CA VAL A 412 32.89 -23.53 -8.75
C VAL A 412 33.15 -22.90 -7.39
N SER A 413 32.33 -23.23 -6.40
CA SER A 413 32.51 -22.87 -5.01
C SER A 413 32.50 -24.10 -4.10
N ASP A 414 33.18 -24.03 -2.96
CA ASP A 414 33.09 -25.10 -1.96
C ASP A 414 31.71 -25.21 -1.36
N LEU A 415 31.22 -26.44 -1.10
CA LEU A 415 29.95 -26.64 -0.40
C LEU A 415 30.00 -26.10 1.04
N SER A 416 29.03 -25.32 1.42
CA SER A 416 28.83 -24.91 2.80
C SER A 416 28.49 -26.10 3.70
N ASP A 417 28.73 -26.00 5.02
CA ASP A 417 28.42 -27.08 5.97
C ASP A 417 26.92 -27.40 6.04
N ALA A 418 26.05 -26.46 5.71
CA ALA A 418 24.62 -26.70 5.59
C ALA A 418 24.30 -27.56 4.37
N GLN A 419 24.89 -27.27 3.21
CA GLN A 419 24.72 -28.03 1.97
C GLN A 419 25.32 -29.40 2.06
N LYS A 420 26.49 -29.57 2.71
CA LYS A 420 27.10 -30.91 2.95
C LYS A 420 26.14 -31.81 3.76
N ARG A 421 25.49 -31.26 4.79
CA ARG A 421 24.52 -32.00 5.62
C ARG A 421 23.27 -32.38 4.84
N GLU A 422 22.72 -31.42 4.06
CA GLU A 422 21.52 -31.64 3.26
C GLU A 422 21.72 -32.69 2.17
N LEU A 423 22.85 -32.64 1.46
CA LEU A 423 23.22 -33.54 0.39
C LEU A 423 23.87 -34.84 0.89
N LYS A 424 24.13 -34.93 2.20
CA LYS A 424 24.83 -36.11 2.83
C LYS A 424 26.19 -36.36 2.19
N LEU A 425 26.95 -35.34 1.87
CA LEU A 425 28.26 -35.38 1.26
C LEU A 425 29.33 -34.90 2.24
N GLU A 426 30.50 -35.54 2.23
CA GLU A 426 31.66 -35.13 3.04
C GLU A 426 32.42 -33.96 2.40
N GLY A 427 32.27 -33.77 1.08
CA GLY A 427 32.91 -32.70 0.31
C GLY A 427 32.40 -32.66 -1.12
N GLY A 428 32.80 -31.61 -1.85
CA GLY A 428 32.44 -31.39 -3.25
C GLY A 428 32.49 -29.92 -3.59
N ALA A 429 32.38 -29.64 -4.89
CA ALA A 429 32.31 -28.26 -5.40
C ALA A 429 30.99 -28.06 -6.14
N MET A 430 30.30 -26.98 -5.79
CA MET A 430 29.07 -26.57 -6.47
C MET A 430 29.40 -25.76 -7.73
N VAL A 431 28.78 -26.10 -8.83
CA VAL A 431 28.90 -25.35 -10.09
C VAL A 431 28.10 -24.05 -9.99
N GLU A 432 28.81 -22.92 -9.96
CA GLU A 432 28.22 -21.59 -9.97
C GLU A 432 27.94 -21.11 -11.40
N LEU A 433 28.80 -21.48 -12.33
CA LEU A 433 28.65 -21.17 -13.75
C LEU A 433 29.32 -22.25 -14.57
N ALA A 434 28.65 -22.72 -15.62
CA ALA A 434 29.18 -23.62 -16.62
C ALA A 434 28.97 -23.05 -18.02
N ASP A 435 30.08 -22.82 -18.75
CA ASP A 435 30.07 -22.33 -20.13
C ASP A 435 31.09 -23.08 -20.95
N GLY A 436 31.17 -22.85 -22.25
CA GLY A 436 32.15 -23.44 -23.14
C GLY A 436 32.14 -25.00 -23.12
N PRO A 437 33.28 -25.66 -22.87
CA PRO A 437 33.38 -27.12 -22.85
C PRO A 437 32.51 -27.78 -21.79
N ALA A 438 32.42 -27.22 -20.59
CA ALA A 438 31.65 -27.77 -19.47
C ALA A 438 30.14 -27.69 -19.72
N GLY A 439 29.65 -26.57 -20.24
CA GLY A 439 28.25 -26.39 -20.62
C GLY A 439 27.84 -27.35 -21.77
N ARG A 440 28.73 -27.57 -22.75
CA ARG A 440 28.50 -28.56 -23.82
C ARG A 440 28.51 -30.00 -23.32
N ALA A 441 29.21 -30.27 -22.23
CA ALA A 441 29.22 -31.60 -21.57
C ALA A 441 27.95 -31.82 -20.70
N GLY A 442 27.06 -30.84 -20.59
CA GLY A 442 25.79 -30.98 -19.88
C GLY A 442 25.82 -30.51 -18.42
N LEU A 443 26.94 -29.93 -17.94
CA LEU A 443 27.00 -29.37 -16.59
C LEU A 443 26.15 -28.07 -16.53
N GLN A 444 25.41 -27.90 -15.44
CA GLN A 444 24.53 -26.79 -15.20
C GLN A 444 24.85 -26.14 -13.85
N GLN A 445 24.43 -24.87 -13.69
CA GLN A 445 24.47 -24.18 -12.41
C GLN A 445 23.66 -24.96 -11.36
N GLY A 446 24.25 -25.18 -10.20
CA GLY A 446 23.66 -25.93 -9.10
C GLY A 446 24.09 -27.42 -9.07
N ASP A 447 24.76 -27.94 -10.10
CA ASP A 447 25.36 -29.28 -10.07
C ASP A 447 26.45 -29.34 -9.00
N VAL A 448 26.60 -30.49 -8.38
CA VAL A 448 27.65 -30.77 -7.41
C VAL A 448 28.64 -31.77 -7.95
N ILE A 449 29.89 -31.34 -8.08
CA ILE A 449 31.01 -32.20 -8.49
C ILE A 449 31.58 -32.86 -7.25
N VAL A 450 31.45 -34.15 -7.17
CA VAL A 450 32.04 -34.99 -6.12
C VAL A 450 33.20 -35.81 -6.66
N ARG A 451 34.10 -36.24 -5.78
CA ARG A 451 35.22 -37.10 -6.19
C ARG A 451 34.75 -38.50 -6.60
#